data_b32448fb7049638870b6494d4ec526b3
#
_entry.id   b32448fb7049638870b6494d4ec526b3
#
_cell.length_a   1.000
_cell.length_b   1.000
_cell.length_c   1.000
_cell.angle_alpha   90.00
_cell.angle_beta   90.00
_cell.angle_gamma   90.00
#
_symmetry.space_group_name_H-M   'P 1'
#
loop_
_entity.id
_entity.type
_entity.pdbx_description
1 polymer ?
#
loop_
_entity_poly.entity_id
_entity_poly.type
_entity_poly.pdbx_seq_one_letter_code
_entity_poly.pdbx_strand_id
1 'polypeptide(L)'
;MKKRLFFLIAVAVLFGIYGILIKPIERFLYGDTFYKTAPPFITDVMLKTTPVKDQGQSELCWVYAMLATIETEHLMQGDSVNLSPDYIARMWLTGQARFCYLSRGTRAINMRGMPSMALSLLERYGLEPYDAYHNFDGVNYRVLARKAMQIARASTSLAMLDTRMADILDHDIGYLPRTLFMLGAEYTPLEFAHSVCLPGEYEALTSFSHHPFGHKFVLETPDNQLRDSFMNIPLDSMMARIEASLRHGHPVCWEGDTSEPGFSTAQGQAILENEGQPVSQQQRQHGFEIFSTTDDHCMELCGIAHDIRSHRYFIAKNSWGKTRPYGGFMYLSFNYIRAKTIAVYLPKAR
;
A
#
# COMPACT_ATOMS: atom_id res chain seq x y z
N MET A 1 10.18 10.86 57.65
CA MET A 1 10.75 10.07 56.55
C MET A 1 10.22 8.61 56.54
N LYS A 2 10.23 7.85 57.63
CA LYS A 2 9.77 6.43 57.63
C LYS A 2 8.34 6.20 57.17
N LYS A 3 7.35 7.05 57.51
CA LYS A 3 5.94 6.90 57.10
C LYS A 3 5.73 7.12 55.59
N ARG A 4 6.49 8.03 54.93
CA ARG A 4 6.41 8.25 53.46
C ARG A 4 7.05 7.09 52.69
N LEU A 5 8.13 6.50 53.21
CA LEU A 5 8.75 5.36 52.57
C LEU A 5 7.85 4.11 52.67
N PHE A 6 7.16 3.91 53.77
CA PHE A 6 6.21 2.80 53.97
C PHE A 6 4.99 2.93 53.02
N PHE A 7 4.51 4.14 52.82
CA PHE A 7 3.41 4.42 51.88
C PHE A 7 3.82 4.16 50.42
N LEU A 8 5.03 4.56 50.02
CA LEU A 8 5.55 4.29 48.66
C LEU A 8 5.77 2.80 48.40
N ILE A 9 6.25 2.07 49.40
CA ILE A 9 6.42 0.60 49.30
C ILE A 9 5.05 -0.08 49.21
N ALA A 10 4.07 0.33 50.01
CA ALA A 10 2.71 -0.21 49.94
C ALA A 10 2.02 0.04 48.57
N VAL A 11 2.22 1.23 48.00
CA VAL A 11 1.70 1.57 46.67
C VAL A 11 2.39 0.73 45.59
N ALA A 12 3.71 0.57 45.65
CA ALA A 12 4.46 -0.26 44.69
C ALA A 12 4.05 -1.74 44.77
N VAL A 13 3.80 -2.27 45.98
CA VAL A 13 3.32 -3.65 46.18
C VAL A 13 1.90 -3.81 45.65
N LEU A 14 1.01 -2.83 45.83
CA LEU A 14 -0.34 -2.86 45.29
C LEU A 14 -0.33 -2.82 43.74
N PHE A 15 0.52 -2.00 43.13
CA PHE A 15 0.71 -2.00 41.66
C PHE A 15 1.32 -3.31 41.14
N GLY A 16 2.25 -3.92 41.89
CA GLY A 16 2.79 -5.22 41.57
C GLY A 16 1.75 -6.35 41.66
N ILE A 17 0.93 -6.36 42.69
CA ILE A 17 -0.18 -7.32 42.88
C ILE A 17 -1.24 -7.12 41.77
N TYR A 18 -1.59 -5.87 41.41
CA TYR A 18 -2.51 -5.56 40.30
C TYR A 18 -1.93 -6.09 38.96
N GLY A 19 -0.65 -5.81 38.69
CA GLY A 19 0.00 -6.25 37.45
C GLY A 19 0.15 -7.74 37.30
N ILE A 20 0.44 -8.46 38.42
CA ILE A 20 0.74 -9.90 38.40
C ILE A 20 -0.51 -10.77 38.56
N LEU A 21 -1.50 -10.34 39.34
CA LEU A 21 -2.69 -11.16 39.63
C LEU A 21 -3.97 -10.67 38.99
N ILE A 22 -4.21 -9.38 38.94
CA ILE A 22 -5.50 -8.82 38.47
C ILE A 22 -5.51 -8.67 36.95
N LYS A 23 -4.45 -8.13 36.35
CA LYS A 23 -4.33 -8.00 34.89
C LYS A 23 -4.45 -9.30 34.11
N PRO A 24 -3.83 -10.43 34.52
CA PRO A 24 -4.07 -11.74 33.87
C PRO A 24 -5.49 -12.27 34.08
N ILE A 25 -6.11 -12.01 35.24
CA ILE A 25 -7.48 -12.42 35.54
C ILE A 25 -8.48 -11.58 34.73
N GLU A 26 -8.28 -10.29 34.64
CA GLU A 26 -9.07 -9.43 33.74
C GLU A 26 -8.92 -9.84 32.27
N ARG A 27 -7.70 -10.17 31.85
CA ARG A 27 -7.43 -10.67 30.50
C ARG A 27 -8.06 -12.05 30.24
N PHE A 28 -8.13 -12.91 31.27
CA PHE A 28 -8.78 -14.22 31.20
C PHE A 28 -10.31 -14.09 31.24
N LEU A 29 -10.86 -13.19 32.07
CA LEU A 29 -12.30 -13.00 32.24
C LEU A 29 -12.93 -12.11 31.15
N TYR A 30 -12.20 -11.14 30.62
CA TYR A 30 -12.71 -10.14 29.67
C TYR A 30 -12.02 -10.20 28.30
N GLY A 31 -10.82 -10.80 28.21
CA GLY A 31 -10.05 -10.87 26.97
C GLY A 31 -10.72 -11.70 25.86
N ASP A 32 -11.40 -12.78 26.23
CA ASP A 32 -12.10 -13.65 25.27
C ASP A 32 -13.52 -13.20 24.93
N THR A 33 -14.12 -12.33 25.72
CA THR A 33 -15.47 -11.83 25.46
C THR A 33 -15.47 -10.61 24.54
N PHE A 34 -14.39 -9.83 24.48
CA PHE A 34 -14.29 -8.68 23.58
C PHE A 34 -14.08 -9.05 22.10
N TYR A 35 -13.61 -10.25 21.82
CA TYR A 35 -13.32 -10.72 20.44
C TYR A 35 -14.37 -11.69 19.88
N LYS A 36 -15.43 -12.00 20.62
CA LYS A 36 -16.54 -12.87 20.19
C LYS A 36 -17.81 -12.13 19.74
N THR A 37 -17.78 -10.82 19.66
CA THR A 37 -18.85 -10.13 18.91
C THR A 37 -18.62 -10.39 17.43
N ALA A 38 -19.66 -10.86 16.74
CA ALA A 38 -19.69 -10.94 15.30
C ALA A 38 -19.09 -9.67 14.69
N PRO A 39 -18.31 -9.74 13.59
CA PRO A 39 -17.76 -8.55 12.98
C PRO A 39 -18.88 -7.54 12.79
N PRO A 40 -18.65 -6.25 13.10
CA PRO A 40 -19.68 -5.23 13.00
C PRO A 40 -20.12 -4.97 11.56
N PHE A 41 -19.56 -5.69 10.60
CA PHE A 41 -19.77 -5.53 9.17
C PHE A 41 -20.42 -6.76 8.53
N ILE A 42 -21.37 -6.49 7.64
CA ILE A 42 -22.00 -7.45 6.75
C ILE A 42 -21.39 -7.25 5.38
N THR A 43 -20.81 -8.29 4.81
CA THR A 43 -20.13 -8.23 3.51
C THR A 43 -21.13 -8.36 2.37
N ASP A 44 -21.16 -7.40 1.45
CA ASP A 44 -21.98 -7.41 0.24
C ASP A 44 -21.22 -7.97 -0.97
N VAL A 45 -19.94 -7.62 -1.09
CA VAL A 45 -19.03 -8.06 -2.15
C VAL A 45 -17.69 -8.38 -1.51
N MET A 46 -17.10 -9.52 -1.86
CA MET A 46 -15.73 -9.87 -1.47
C MET A 46 -15.06 -10.64 -2.60
N LEU A 47 -14.00 -10.07 -3.14
CA LEU A 47 -13.17 -10.69 -4.16
C LEU A 47 -12.23 -11.72 -3.51
N LYS A 48 -11.84 -12.74 -4.26
CA LYS A 48 -10.76 -13.64 -3.84
C LYS A 48 -9.44 -12.86 -3.86
N THR A 49 -8.67 -12.93 -2.79
CA THR A 49 -7.38 -12.25 -2.71
C THR A 49 -6.26 -13.22 -2.37
N THR A 50 -5.03 -12.90 -2.77
CA THR A 50 -3.84 -13.54 -2.22
C THR A 50 -3.68 -13.20 -0.74
N PRO A 51 -2.89 -13.98 0.03
CA PRO A 51 -2.62 -13.67 1.43
C PRO A 51 -2.08 -12.25 1.63
N VAL A 52 -2.48 -11.61 2.74
CA VAL A 52 -1.93 -10.31 3.14
C VAL A 52 -0.43 -10.44 3.36
N LYS A 53 0.35 -9.62 2.66
CA LYS A 53 1.81 -9.49 2.81
C LYS A 53 2.16 -8.45 3.87
N ASP A 54 3.42 -8.40 4.28
CA ASP A 54 3.93 -7.40 5.22
C ASP A 54 5.07 -6.60 4.57
N GLN A 55 4.84 -5.31 4.34
CA GLN A 55 5.87 -4.39 3.82
C GLN A 55 6.88 -3.98 4.90
N GLY A 56 6.64 -4.34 6.16
CA GLY A 56 7.47 -3.92 7.30
C GLY A 56 7.57 -2.40 7.44
N GLN A 57 8.79 -1.91 7.60
CA GLN A 57 9.07 -0.46 7.70
C GLN A 57 9.43 0.19 6.36
N SER A 58 9.15 -0.50 5.24
CA SER A 58 9.42 0.05 3.91
C SER A 58 8.36 1.09 3.49
N GLU A 59 8.73 1.95 2.55
CA GLU A 59 7.83 2.93 1.91
C GLU A 59 7.28 2.35 0.58
N LEU A 60 7.07 1.02 0.50
CA LEU A 60 6.70 0.29 -0.71
C LEU A 60 5.20 -0.01 -0.81
N CYS A 61 4.35 0.65 -0.03
CA CYS A 61 2.90 0.44 -0.06
C CYS A 61 2.32 0.47 -1.48
N TRP A 62 2.81 1.38 -2.31
CA TRP A 62 2.42 1.54 -3.71
C TRP A 62 2.72 0.32 -4.58
N VAL A 63 3.84 -0.37 -4.32
CA VAL A 63 4.19 -1.64 -4.99
C VAL A 63 3.28 -2.75 -4.49
N TYR A 64 3.18 -2.91 -3.16
CA TYR A 64 2.37 -3.97 -2.57
C TYR A 64 0.90 -3.89 -2.98
N ALA A 65 0.32 -2.68 -2.98
CA ALA A 65 -1.07 -2.48 -3.37
C ALA A 65 -1.32 -2.76 -4.86
N MET A 66 -0.43 -2.28 -5.75
CA MET A 66 -0.60 -2.52 -7.18
C MET A 66 -0.42 -4.00 -7.53
N LEU A 67 0.61 -4.66 -7.00
CA LEU A 67 0.81 -6.08 -7.23
C LEU A 67 -0.33 -6.93 -6.65
N ALA A 68 -0.86 -6.58 -5.47
CA ALA A 68 -2.03 -7.25 -4.91
C ALA A 68 -3.27 -7.11 -5.81
N THR A 69 -3.46 -5.93 -6.41
CA THR A 69 -4.55 -5.70 -7.38
C THR A 69 -4.41 -6.58 -8.62
N ILE A 70 -3.20 -6.71 -9.17
CA ILE A 70 -2.93 -7.62 -10.31
C ILE A 70 -3.17 -9.09 -9.89
N GLU A 71 -2.68 -9.50 -8.73
CA GLU A 71 -2.87 -10.86 -8.19
C GLU A 71 -4.35 -11.21 -8.01
N THR A 72 -5.15 -10.29 -7.49
CA THR A 72 -6.59 -10.50 -7.30
C THR A 72 -7.34 -10.57 -8.63
N GLU A 73 -6.96 -9.75 -9.63
CA GLU A 73 -7.53 -9.83 -10.98
C GLU A 73 -7.36 -11.23 -11.56
N HIS A 74 -6.16 -11.83 -11.45
CA HIS A 74 -5.90 -13.21 -11.87
C HIS A 74 -6.74 -14.24 -11.11
N LEU A 75 -6.84 -14.11 -9.78
CA LEU A 75 -7.66 -15.01 -8.96
C LEU A 75 -9.14 -14.98 -9.36
N MET A 76 -9.66 -13.82 -9.75
CA MET A 76 -11.04 -13.67 -10.21
C MET A 76 -11.24 -14.27 -11.61
N GLN A 77 -10.19 -14.34 -12.44
CA GLN A 77 -10.20 -15.02 -13.73
C GLN A 77 -9.97 -16.54 -13.62
N GLY A 78 -9.69 -17.06 -12.41
CA GLY A 78 -9.45 -18.49 -12.16
C GLY A 78 -7.98 -18.90 -12.30
N ASP A 79 -7.08 -17.95 -12.41
CA ASP A 79 -5.64 -18.13 -12.40
C ASP A 79 -5.04 -17.69 -11.05
N SER A 80 -3.77 -18.00 -10.78
CA SER A 80 -3.10 -17.62 -9.53
C SER A 80 -1.67 -17.22 -9.79
N VAL A 81 -1.38 -15.97 -9.50
CA VAL A 81 -0.02 -15.41 -9.51
C VAL A 81 0.31 -14.81 -8.15
N ASN A 82 1.58 -14.86 -7.76
CA ASN A 82 2.10 -14.26 -6.54
C ASN A 82 3.38 -13.49 -6.93
N LEU A 83 3.37 -12.17 -6.80
CA LEU A 83 4.33 -11.26 -7.42
C LEU A 83 5.30 -10.69 -6.40
N SER A 84 6.55 -10.44 -6.82
CA SER A 84 7.65 -9.96 -5.98
C SER A 84 7.68 -8.43 -5.87
N PRO A 85 7.39 -7.85 -4.70
CA PRO A 85 7.64 -6.42 -4.46
C PRO A 85 9.13 -6.08 -4.48
N ASP A 86 10.00 -7.00 -4.04
CA ASP A 86 11.44 -6.80 -3.97
C ASP A 86 12.07 -6.63 -5.36
N TYR A 87 11.50 -7.30 -6.38
CA TYR A 87 11.93 -7.09 -7.75
C TYR A 87 11.70 -5.64 -8.21
N ILE A 88 10.50 -5.12 -8.02
CA ILE A 88 10.17 -3.73 -8.37
C ILE A 88 11.01 -2.74 -7.56
N ALA A 89 11.19 -3.00 -6.26
CA ALA A 89 12.04 -2.18 -5.39
C ALA A 89 13.49 -2.13 -5.89
N ARG A 90 14.05 -3.26 -6.33
CA ARG A 90 15.39 -3.35 -6.93
C ARG A 90 15.49 -2.50 -8.20
N MET A 91 14.53 -2.62 -9.10
CA MET A 91 14.50 -1.84 -10.35
C MET A 91 14.39 -0.34 -10.07
N TRP A 92 13.56 0.04 -9.11
CA TRP A 92 13.42 1.42 -8.66
C TRP A 92 14.73 1.99 -8.10
N LEU A 93 15.39 1.29 -7.18
CA LEU A 93 16.67 1.69 -6.60
C LEU A 93 17.75 1.85 -7.66
N THR A 94 17.85 0.89 -8.58
CA THR A 94 18.84 0.94 -9.67
C THR A 94 18.62 2.15 -10.57
N GLY A 95 17.36 2.44 -10.92
CA GLY A 95 17.00 3.61 -11.72
C GLY A 95 17.35 4.93 -11.00
N GLN A 96 16.96 5.05 -9.72
CA GLN A 96 17.28 6.24 -8.91
C GLN A 96 18.79 6.45 -8.70
N ALA A 97 19.57 5.36 -8.52
CA ALA A 97 21.02 5.46 -8.37
C ALA A 97 21.67 6.04 -9.64
N ARG A 98 21.23 5.62 -10.82
CA ARG A 98 21.68 6.20 -12.09
C ARG A 98 21.28 7.67 -12.23
N PHE A 99 20.04 8.04 -11.84
CA PHE A 99 19.59 9.44 -11.82
C PHE A 99 20.41 10.29 -10.83
N CYS A 100 20.69 9.77 -9.64
CA CYS A 100 21.52 10.44 -8.65
C CYS A 100 22.93 10.68 -9.20
N TYR A 101 23.56 9.68 -9.80
CA TYR A 101 24.87 9.80 -10.43
C TYR A 101 24.90 10.86 -11.55
N LEU A 102 23.96 10.77 -12.50
CA LEU A 102 23.89 11.69 -13.64
C LEU A 102 23.52 13.12 -13.23
N SER A 103 22.82 13.31 -12.10
CA SER A 103 22.56 14.63 -11.50
C SER A 103 23.69 15.11 -10.56
N ARG A 104 24.87 14.49 -10.60
CA ARG A 104 26.03 14.80 -9.75
C ARG A 104 25.70 14.74 -8.25
N GLY A 105 24.85 13.79 -7.85
CA GLY A 105 24.49 13.55 -6.45
C GLY A 105 23.46 14.53 -5.85
N THR A 106 22.85 15.40 -6.67
CA THR A 106 21.83 16.37 -6.20
C THR A 106 20.46 15.72 -5.97
N ARG A 107 20.14 14.61 -6.66
CA ARG A 107 18.90 13.88 -6.48
C ARG A 107 18.99 12.91 -5.31
N ALA A 108 18.04 12.99 -4.39
CA ALA A 108 17.91 12.03 -3.31
C ALA A 108 17.36 10.69 -3.84
N ILE A 109 17.67 9.60 -3.13
CA ILE A 109 17.13 8.27 -3.37
C ILE A 109 16.20 7.92 -2.20
N ASN A 110 14.98 7.51 -2.49
CA ASN A 110 13.97 7.08 -1.52
C ASN A 110 13.12 5.95 -2.11
N MET A 111 12.24 5.36 -1.29
CA MET A 111 11.38 4.26 -1.71
C MET A 111 9.93 4.68 -1.95
N ARG A 112 9.64 6.00 -1.84
CA ARG A 112 8.30 6.55 -2.07
C ARG A 112 7.96 6.50 -3.56
N GLY A 113 6.67 6.40 -3.85
CA GLY A 113 6.16 6.37 -5.21
C GLY A 113 4.66 6.13 -5.26
N MET A 114 4.14 6.06 -6.48
CA MET A 114 2.73 5.84 -6.79
C MET A 114 2.52 4.51 -7.53
N PRO A 115 1.35 3.87 -7.46
CA PRO A 115 1.04 2.63 -8.19
C PRO A 115 1.26 2.71 -9.71
N SER A 116 1.08 3.88 -10.35
CA SER A 116 1.42 4.10 -11.76
C SER A 116 2.91 3.85 -12.06
N MET A 117 3.78 4.18 -11.11
CA MET A 117 5.22 3.92 -11.25
C MET A 117 5.53 2.42 -11.19
N ALA A 118 4.78 1.63 -10.38
CA ALA A 118 4.92 0.17 -10.39
C ALA A 118 4.57 -0.41 -11.75
N LEU A 119 3.49 0.06 -12.37
CA LEU A 119 3.12 -0.33 -13.74
C LEU A 119 4.20 0.05 -14.76
N SER A 120 4.75 1.26 -14.68
CA SER A 120 5.84 1.71 -15.56
C SER A 120 7.12 0.90 -15.40
N LEU A 121 7.45 0.50 -14.16
CA LEU A 121 8.62 -0.35 -13.88
C LEU A 121 8.41 -1.78 -14.39
N LEU A 122 7.19 -2.32 -14.20
CA LEU A 122 6.78 -3.63 -14.70
C LEU A 122 6.87 -3.69 -16.24
N GLU A 123 6.32 -2.70 -16.92
CA GLU A 123 6.37 -2.61 -18.39
C GLU A 123 7.80 -2.51 -18.91
N ARG A 124 8.70 -1.85 -18.18
CA ARG A 124 10.08 -1.60 -18.60
C ARG A 124 11.05 -2.71 -18.25
N TYR A 125 10.91 -3.30 -17.07
CA TYR A 125 11.93 -4.22 -16.52
C TYR A 125 11.39 -5.63 -16.29
N GLY A 126 10.08 -5.82 -16.33
CA GLY A 126 9.46 -7.10 -16.07
C GLY A 126 9.04 -7.31 -14.62
N LEU A 127 8.78 -8.57 -14.28
CA LEU A 127 8.41 -9.07 -12.96
C LEU A 127 9.08 -10.40 -12.66
N GLU A 128 9.12 -10.73 -11.37
CA GLU A 128 9.46 -12.06 -10.87
C GLU A 128 8.34 -12.57 -9.94
N PRO A 129 8.12 -13.89 -9.87
CA PRO A 129 7.28 -14.48 -8.84
C PRO A 129 7.85 -14.23 -7.45
N TYR A 130 6.97 -14.12 -6.45
CA TYR A 130 7.34 -13.88 -5.06
C TYR A 130 8.30 -14.94 -4.53
N ASP A 131 8.05 -16.22 -4.81
CA ASP A 131 8.89 -17.32 -4.34
C ASP A 131 10.25 -17.41 -5.07
N ALA A 132 10.36 -16.80 -6.26
CA ALA A 132 11.61 -16.77 -7.01
C ALA A 132 12.51 -15.60 -6.59
N TYR A 133 11.93 -14.50 -6.16
CA TYR A 133 12.69 -13.31 -5.79
C TYR A 133 12.04 -12.57 -4.61
N HIS A 134 12.34 -13.00 -3.40
CA HIS A 134 11.93 -12.35 -2.17
C HIS A 134 12.91 -12.65 -1.04
N ASN A 135 13.26 -11.64 -0.26
CA ASN A 135 14.08 -11.81 0.94
C ASN A 135 13.17 -12.06 2.15
N PHE A 136 13.06 -13.32 2.57
CA PHE A 136 12.22 -13.74 3.70
C PHE A 136 12.70 -13.24 5.07
N ASP A 137 13.98 -12.84 5.19
CA ASP A 137 14.54 -12.22 6.41
C ASP A 137 14.21 -10.72 6.52
N GLY A 138 13.66 -10.16 5.44
CA GLY A 138 13.26 -8.76 5.32
C GLY A 138 14.41 -7.83 4.93
N VAL A 139 14.09 -6.81 4.16
CA VAL A 139 15.03 -5.80 3.65
C VAL A 139 14.81 -4.45 4.32
N ASN A 140 15.89 -3.85 4.85
CA ASN A 140 15.82 -2.47 5.31
C ASN A 140 16.05 -1.50 4.14
N TYR A 141 14.99 -1.21 3.39
CA TYR A 141 15.05 -0.35 2.21
C TYR A 141 15.50 1.08 2.49
N ARG A 142 15.28 1.62 3.69
CA ARG A 142 15.80 2.95 4.07
C ARG A 142 17.33 2.95 4.18
N VAL A 143 17.90 1.88 4.73
CA VAL A 143 19.36 1.69 4.77
C VAL A 143 19.89 1.50 3.36
N LEU A 144 19.23 0.66 2.58
CA LEU A 144 19.66 0.34 1.21
C LEU A 144 19.63 1.58 0.30
N ALA A 145 18.60 2.42 0.39
CA ALA A 145 18.53 3.70 -0.34
C ALA A 145 19.67 4.65 0.02
N ARG A 146 20.05 4.73 1.32
CA ARG A 146 21.23 5.52 1.75
C ARG A 146 22.53 4.97 1.19
N LYS A 147 22.73 3.65 1.22
CA LYS A 147 23.91 2.99 0.63
C LYS A 147 23.95 3.25 -0.90
N ALA A 148 22.82 3.11 -1.60
CA ALA A 148 22.71 3.39 -3.03
C ALA A 148 23.11 4.84 -3.36
N MET A 149 22.67 5.80 -2.56
CA MET A 149 23.06 7.22 -2.71
C MET A 149 24.56 7.43 -2.51
N GLN A 150 25.18 6.77 -1.52
CA GLN A 150 26.63 6.84 -1.30
C GLN A 150 27.41 6.23 -2.48
N ILE A 151 26.97 5.06 -2.98
CA ILE A 151 27.55 4.41 -4.16
C ILE A 151 27.43 5.34 -5.38
N ALA A 152 26.26 5.94 -5.62
CA ALA A 152 26.05 6.85 -6.74
C ALA A 152 26.99 8.06 -6.70
N ARG A 153 27.18 8.68 -5.51
CA ARG A 153 28.06 9.82 -5.31
C ARG A 153 29.56 9.47 -5.42
N ALA A 154 29.93 8.26 -5.04
CA ALA A 154 31.33 7.79 -5.05
C ALA A 154 31.75 7.14 -6.36
N SER A 155 30.83 6.85 -7.28
CA SER A 155 31.14 6.22 -8.57
C SER A 155 31.70 7.24 -9.54
N THR A 156 32.68 6.81 -10.36
CA THR A 156 33.37 7.61 -11.37
C THR A 156 32.91 7.29 -12.79
N SER A 157 32.12 6.20 -12.96
CA SER A 157 31.51 5.80 -14.23
C SER A 157 30.19 5.08 -14.00
N LEU A 158 29.33 5.01 -15.02
CA LEU A 158 28.10 4.23 -14.96
C LEU A 158 28.39 2.74 -14.80
N ALA A 159 29.44 2.20 -15.45
CA ALA A 159 29.82 0.80 -15.29
C ALA A 159 30.20 0.46 -13.84
N MET A 160 30.98 1.35 -13.18
CA MET A 160 31.32 1.20 -11.75
C MET A 160 30.07 1.30 -10.86
N LEU A 161 29.19 2.23 -11.16
CA LEU A 161 27.91 2.37 -10.44
C LEU A 161 27.09 1.08 -10.56
N ASP A 162 26.89 0.59 -11.79
CA ASP A 162 26.07 -0.60 -12.05
C ASP A 162 26.62 -1.84 -11.35
N THR A 163 27.95 -2.05 -11.39
CA THR A 163 28.59 -3.19 -10.69
C THR A 163 28.36 -3.09 -9.18
N ARG A 164 28.66 -1.93 -8.58
CA ARG A 164 28.50 -1.75 -7.12
C ARG A 164 27.04 -1.82 -6.67
N MET A 165 26.12 -1.33 -7.51
CA MET A 165 24.69 -1.46 -7.23
C MET A 165 24.25 -2.92 -7.32
N ALA A 166 24.70 -3.68 -8.31
CA ALA A 166 24.42 -5.11 -8.41
C ALA A 166 24.91 -5.85 -7.17
N ASP A 167 26.19 -5.65 -6.78
CA ASP A 167 26.80 -6.31 -5.62
C ASP A 167 26.01 -6.08 -4.33
N ILE A 168 25.61 -4.83 -4.05
CA ILE A 168 24.87 -4.53 -2.81
C ILE A 168 23.43 -5.04 -2.85
N LEU A 169 22.77 -4.99 -4.02
CA LEU A 169 21.41 -5.48 -4.16
C LEU A 169 21.36 -7.01 -4.13
N ASP A 170 22.36 -7.69 -4.69
CA ASP A 170 22.50 -9.14 -4.58
C ASP A 170 22.73 -9.59 -3.13
N HIS A 171 23.52 -8.81 -2.37
CA HIS A 171 23.79 -9.10 -0.96
C HIS A 171 22.56 -8.83 -0.07
N ASP A 172 21.88 -7.69 -0.23
CA ASP A 172 20.85 -7.22 0.71
C ASP A 172 19.43 -7.73 0.33
N ILE A 173 19.15 -7.99 -0.95
CA ILE A 173 17.84 -8.51 -1.41
C ILE A 173 17.95 -9.96 -1.82
N GLY A 174 18.91 -10.27 -2.72
CA GLY A 174 19.12 -11.58 -3.28
C GLY A 174 19.62 -11.50 -4.72
N TYR A 175 20.16 -12.62 -5.19
CA TYR A 175 20.69 -12.73 -6.55
C TYR A 175 19.56 -12.62 -7.58
N LEU A 176 19.72 -11.75 -8.56
CA LEU A 176 18.68 -11.49 -9.58
C LEU A 176 18.68 -12.63 -10.61
N PRO A 177 17.58 -13.40 -10.72
CA PRO A 177 17.42 -14.39 -11.77
C PRO A 177 17.43 -13.73 -13.16
N ARG A 178 17.95 -14.43 -14.15
CA ARG A 178 17.87 -13.99 -15.56
C ARG A 178 16.65 -14.56 -16.26
N THR A 179 16.22 -15.72 -15.82
CA THR A 179 15.05 -16.44 -16.34
C THR A 179 14.34 -17.12 -15.17
N LEU A 180 13.08 -17.37 -15.33
CA LEU A 180 12.22 -18.09 -14.39
C LEU A 180 11.50 -19.24 -15.10
N PHE A 181 11.23 -20.31 -14.35
CA PHE A 181 10.45 -21.45 -14.84
C PHE A 181 9.07 -21.42 -14.23
N MET A 182 8.03 -21.33 -15.05
CA MET A 182 6.64 -21.35 -14.57
C MET A 182 5.75 -22.08 -15.60
N LEU A 183 4.82 -22.91 -15.12
CA LEU A 183 3.88 -23.66 -15.95
C LEU A 183 4.52 -24.47 -17.08
N GLY A 184 5.75 -24.99 -16.84
CA GLY A 184 6.49 -25.80 -17.80
C GLY A 184 7.20 -25.05 -18.91
N ALA A 185 7.28 -23.72 -18.84
CA ALA A 185 8.02 -22.86 -19.77
C ALA A 185 9.03 -21.98 -19.04
N GLU A 186 10.08 -21.59 -19.77
CA GLU A 186 11.07 -20.62 -19.32
C GLU A 186 10.68 -19.24 -19.83
N TYR A 187 10.74 -18.25 -18.96
CA TYR A 187 10.42 -16.86 -19.24
C TYR A 187 11.56 -15.95 -18.84
N THR A 188 11.79 -14.89 -19.58
CA THR A 188 12.48 -13.70 -19.04
C THR A 188 11.53 -12.94 -18.12
N PRO A 189 12.04 -12.10 -17.19
CA PRO A 189 11.17 -11.26 -16.34
C PRO A 189 10.18 -10.41 -17.13
N LEU A 190 10.56 -9.95 -18.33
CA LEU A 190 9.68 -9.12 -19.16
C LEU A 190 8.57 -9.94 -19.82
N GLU A 191 8.86 -11.14 -20.32
CA GLU A 191 7.84 -12.05 -20.86
C GLU A 191 6.86 -12.48 -19.78
N PHE A 192 7.35 -12.77 -18.56
CA PHE A 192 6.50 -13.09 -17.43
C PHE A 192 5.59 -11.90 -17.08
N ALA A 193 6.13 -10.69 -17.00
CA ALA A 193 5.33 -9.50 -16.71
C ALA A 193 4.21 -9.30 -17.74
N HIS A 194 4.51 -9.45 -19.03
CA HIS A 194 3.51 -9.32 -20.11
C HIS A 194 2.47 -10.46 -20.11
N SER A 195 2.78 -11.62 -19.51
CA SER A 195 1.81 -12.69 -19.34
C SER A 195 0.81 -12.42 -18.21
N VAL A 196 1.18 -11.59 -17.23
CA VAL A 196 0.32 -11.28 -16.06
C VAL A 196 -0.30 -9.90 -16.10
N CYS A 197 0.28 -8.94 -16.80
CA CYS A 197 -0.23 -7.57 -16.91
C CYS A 197 0.20 -6.96 -18.25
N LEU A 198 -0.76 -6.71 -19.13
CA LEU A 198 -0.47 -6.10 -20.42
C LEU A 198 -0.18 -4.59 -20.26
N PRO A 199 0.71 -4.03 -21.11
CA PRO A 199 0.94 -2.60 -21.13
C PRO A 199 -0.37 -1.80 -21.30
N GLY A 200 -0.59 -0.84 -20.41
CA GLY A 200 -1.76 0.00 -20.45
C GLY A 200 -3.08 -0.69 -20.09
N GLU A 201 -3.07 -1.86 -19.46
CA GLU A 201 -4.26 -2.58 -18.99
C GLU A 201 -5.02 -1.83 -17.90
N TYR A 202 -4.32 -1.10 -17.06
CA TYR A 202 -4.90 -0.26 -16.01
C TYR A 202 -5.04 1.19 -16.45
N GLU A 203 -6.07 1.85 -15.95
CA GLU A 203 -6.22 3.31 -16.02
C GLU A 203 -6.07 3.93 -14.64
N ALA A 204 -5.44 5.11 -14.60
CA ALA A 204 -5.25 5.91 -13.41
C ALA A 204 -6.26 7.08 -13.43
N LEU A 205 -7.11 7.15 -12.40
CA LEU A 205 -8.13 8.16 -12.24
C LEU A 205 -7.86 9.02 -11.00
N THR A 206 -8.23 10.29 -11.11
CA THR A 206 -8.27 11.22 -9.97
C THR A 206 -9.49 12.14 -10.09
N SER A 207 -9.73 12.96 -9.05
CA SER A 207 -10.89 13.86 -9.03
C SER A 207 -10.54 15.16 -8.32
N PHE A 208 -10.02 16.14 -9.07
CA PHE A 208 -9.67 17.47 -8.56
C PHE A 208 -10.19 18.57 -9.47
N SER A 209 -10.81 19.61 -8.88
CA SER A 209 -11.50 20.67 -9.64
C SER A 209 -10.59 21.80 -10.10
N HIS A 210 -9.30 21.81 -9.73
CA HIS A 210 -8.32 22.79 -10.22
C HIS A 210 -7.84 22.48 -11.66
N HIS A 211 -8.17 21.29 -12.19
CA HIS A 211 -8.01 20.92 -13.59
C HIS A 211 -9.35 20.53 -14.21
N PRO A 212 -9.54 20.71 -15.55
CA PRO A 212 -10.78 20.33 -16.23
C PRO A 212 -11.07 18.83 -16.09
N PHE A 213 -12.32 18.47 -15.81
CA PHE A 213 -12.76 17.07 -15.88
C PHE A 213 -12.79 16.58 -17.34
N GLY A 214 -12.59 15.27 -17.53
CA GLY A 214 -12.51 14.63 -18.84
C GLY A 214 -11.14 14.75 -19.53
N HIS A 215 -10.17 15.35 -18.88
CA HIS A 215 -8.81 15.52 -19.40
C HIS A 215 -7.76 14.87 -18.49
N LYS A 216 -6.65 14.43 -19.07
CA LYS A 216 -5.49 13.99 -18.31
C LYS A 216 -4.62 15.17 -17.91
N PHE A 217 -4.06 15.11 -16.72
CA PHE A 217 -3.04 16.03 -16.24
C PHE A 217 -2.01 15.31 -15.39
N VAL A 218 -0.82 15.87 -15.24
CA VAL A 218 0.22 15.34 -14.33
C VAL A 218 -0.18 15.70 -12.91
N LEU A 219 -0.47 14.70 -12.11
CA LEU A 219 -0.90 14.92 -10.72
C LEU A 219 0.23 15.52 -9.89
N GLU A 220 -0.06 16.64 -9.23
CA GLU A 220 0.92 17.46 -8.49
C GLU A 220 1.08 16.96 -7.05
N THR A 221 1.48 15.71 -6.88
CA THR A 221 1.82 15.13 -5.58
C THR A 221 3.32 14.80 -5.52
N PRO A 222 3.95 14.87 -4.33
CA PRO A 222 5.37 14.61 -4.15
C PRO A 222 5.81 13.22 -4.63
N ASP A 223 4.95 12.21 -4.47
CA ASP A 223 5.26 10.83 -4.80
C ASP A 223 5.11 10.51 -6.30
N ASN A 224 4.53 11.43 -7.10
CA ASN A 224 4.51 11.32 -8.56
C ASN A 224 5.88 11.66 -9.20
N GLN A 225 6.90 10.87 -8.87
CA GLN A 225 8.29 11.14 -9.26
C GLN A 225 8.53 10.94 -10.75
N LEU A 226 7.73 10.12 -11.43
CA LEU A 226 7.81 9.92 -12.90
C LEU A 226 6.91 10.89 -13.67
N ARG A 227 6.16 11.77 -12.99
CA ARG A 227 5.25 12.76 -13.59
C ARG A 227 4.17 12.09 -14.43
N ASP A 228 3.61 11.00 -13.92
CA ASP A 228 2.52 10.29 -14.56
C ASP A 228 1.24 11.12 -14.65
N SER A 229 0.48 10.89 -15.70
CA SER A 229 -0.76 11.62 -15.97
C SER A 229 -1.98 10.80 -15.60
N PHE A 230 -2.95 11.45 -14.96
CA PHE A 230 -4.19 10.86 -14.45
C PHE A 230 -5.40 11.41 -15.20
N MET A 231 -6.37 10.57 -15.52
CA MET A 231 -7.65 11.00 -16.04
C MET A 231 -8.46 11.64 -14.91
N ASN A 232 -8.76 12.92 -15.05
CA ASN A 232 -9.55 13.69 -14.09
C ASN A 232 -11.04 13.52 -14.35
N ILE A 233 -11.78 13.01 -13.38
CA ILE A 233 -13.23 12.80 -13.49
C ILE A 233 -13.96 13.37 -12.26
N PRO A 234 -15.26 13.72 -12.36
CA PRO A 234 -16.03 14.16 -11.20
C PRO A 234 -16.02 13.11 -10.08
N LEU A 235 -16.04 13.57 -8.82
CA LEU A 235 -16.00 12.71 -7.64
C LEU A 235 -17.05 11.60 -7.65
N ASP A 236 -18.29 11.93 -7.97
CA ASP A 236 -19.37 10.93 -7.99
C ASP A 236 -19.15 9.88 -9.09
N SER A 237 -18.57 10.29 -10.22
CA SER A 237 -18.18 9.37 -11.31
C SER A 237 -17.03 8.45 -10.85
N MET A 238 -16.05 8.98 -10.12
CA MET A 238 -14.94 8.17 -9.54
C MET A 238 -15.50 7.14 -8.56
N MET A 239 -16.36 7.54 -7.63
CA MET A 239 -16.99 6.64 -6.68
C MET A 239 -17.83 5.55 -7.35
N ALA A 240 -18.62 5.93 -8.35
CA ALA A 240 -19.40 4.97 -9.13
C ALA A 240 -18.52 3.97 -9.89
N ARG A 241 -17.37 4.43 -10.44
CA ARG A 241 -16.39 3.57 -11.11
C ARG A 241 -15.75 2.55 -10.14
N ILE A 242 -15.35 2.99 -8.94
CA ILE A 242 -14.81 2.10 -7.89
C ILE A 242 -15.85 1.03 -7.53
N GLU A 243 -17.09 1.45 -7.22
CA GLU A 243 -18.14 0.51 -6.84
C GLU A 243 -18.49 -0.46 -7.97
N ALA A 244 -18.62 0.01 -9.18
CA ALA A 244 -18.93 -0.81 -10.35
C ALA A 244 -17.80 -1.84 -10.61
N SER A 245 -16.53 -1.43 -10.54
CA SER A 245 -15.38 -2.31 -10.67
C SER A 245 -15.47 -3.51 -9.70
N LEU A 246 -15.64 -3.23 -8.41
CA LEU A 246 -15.75 -4.27 -7.37
C LEU A 246 -16.96 -5.19 -7.58
N ARG A 247 -18.12 -4.64 -7.96
CA ARG A 247 -19.33 -5.44 -8.22
C ARG A 247 -19.22 -6.34 -9.45
N HIS A 248 -18.38 -5.96 -10.41
CA HIS A 248 -18.10 -6.78 -11.60
C HIS A 248 -16.92 -7.74 -11.40
N GLY A 249 -16.34 -7.79 -10.19
CA GLY A 249 -15.28 -8.73 -9.88
C GLY A 249 -13.87 -8.22 -10.10
N HIS A 250 -13.70 -6.91 -10.30
CA HIS A 250 -12.41 -6.28 -10.55
C HIS A 250 -11.94 -5.48 -9.32
N PRO A 251 -10.76 -5.75 -8.76
CA PRO A 251 -10.20 -4.98 -7.66
C PRO A 251 -9.78 -3.59 -8.09
N VAL A 252 -9.58 -2.70 -7.13
CA VAL A 252 -9.13 -1.32 -7.37
C VAL A 252 -7.92 -1.04 -6.48
N CYS A 253 -6.79 -0.65 -7.07
CA CYS A 253 -5.69 -0.11 -6.28
C CYS A 253 -6.06 1.33 -5.89
N TRP A 254 -6.04 1.61 -4.60
CA TRP A 254 -6.37 2.89 -3.99
C TRP A 254 -5.13 3.53 -3.41
N GLU A 255 -5.00 4.82 -3.61
CA GLU A 255 -3.98 5.68 -3.04
C GLU A 255 -4.64 6.87 -2.37
N GLY A 256 -4.22 7.19 -1.15
CA GLY A 256 -4.80 8.28 -0.39
C GLY A 256 -4.15 8.53 0.95
N ASP A 257 -4.80 9.38 1.71
CA ASP A 257 -4.36 9.84 3.01
C ASP A 257 -4.84 8.87 4.11
N THR A 258 -3.93 8.47 4.97
CA THR A 258 -4.17 7.63 6.15
C THR A 258 -3.68 8.28 7.45
N SER A 259 -3.26 9.54 7.39
CA SER A 259 -2.76 10.30 8.55
C SER A 259 -3.87 10.87 9.44
N GLU A 260 -5.12 10.63 9.11
CA GLU A 260 -6.30 11.11 9.82
C GLU A 260 -6.53 10.41 11.17
N PRO A 261 -7.06 11.13 12.19
CA PRO A 261 -7.43 10.51 13.47
C PRO A 261 -8.43 9.36 13.34
N GLY A 262 -9.31 9.41 12.34
CA GLY A 262 -10.31 8.38 12.05
C GLY A 262 -9.75 7.14 11.34
N PHE A 263 -8.47 7.14 10.91
CA PHE A 263 -7.80 5.96 10.39
C PHE A 263 -7.20 5.16 11.55
N SER A 264 -7.92 4.14 12.00
CA SER A 264 -7.54 3.33 13.15
C SER A 264 -7.11 1.92 12.76
N THR A 265 -5.81 1.67 12.74
CA THR A 265 -5.27 0.31 12.52
C THR A 265 -5.63 -0.65 13.65
N ALA A 266 -5.81 -0.14 14.86
CA ALA A 266 -6.20 -0.93 16.02
C ALA A 266 -7.64 -1.44 15.93
N GLN A 267 -8.51 -0.69 15.25
CA GLN A 267 -9.90 -1.07 14.99
C GLN A 267 -10.11 -1.67 13.60
N GLY A 268 -9.13 -1.57 12.71
CA GLY A 268 -9.24 -2.00 11.31
C GLY A 268 -10.27 -1.17 10.51
N GLN A 269 -10.41 0.12 10.84
CA GLN A 269 -11.43 1.01 10.26
C GLN A 269 -10.83 2.37 9.89
N ALA A 270 -11.44 3.00 8.87
CA ALA A 270 -11.20 4.38 8.53
C ALA A 270 -12.54 5.09 8.30
N ILE A 271 -12.84 6.06 9.16
CA ILE A 271 -14.08 6.85 9.16
C ILE A 271 -13.74 8.33 9.35
N LEU A 272 -14.59 9.22 8.84
CA LEU A 272 -14.50 10.64 9.14
C LEU A 272 -15.27 10.96 10.44
N GLU A 273 -14.91 12.07 11.09
CA GLU A 273 -15.66 12.55 12.25
C GLU A 273 -17.14 12.85 11.93
N ASN A 274 -17.42 13.27 10.70
CA ASN A 274 -18.76 13.57 10.23
C ASN A 274 -19.15 12.67 9.04
N GLU A 275 -19.75 11.52 9.34
CA GLU A 275 -20.26 10.58 8.34
C GLU A 275 -21.71 10.91 7.88
N GLY A 276 -22.37 11.89 8.50
CA GLY A 276 -23.79 12.16 8.30
C GLY A 276 -24.15 12.79 6.94
N GLN A 277 -23.17 13.33 6.22
CA GLN A 277 -23.36 13.94 4.90
C GLN A 277 -22.25 13.50 3.95
N PRO A 278 -22.58 13.18 2.68
CA PRO A 278 -21.56 12.84 1.70
C PRO A 278 -20.59 14.01 1.46
N VAL A 279 -19.30 13.71 1.47
CA VAL A 279 -18.27 14.70 1.15
C VAL A 279 -18.43 15.17 -0.29
N SER A 280 -18.51 16.49 -0.47
CA SER A 280 -18.66 17.13 -1.78
C SER A 280 -17.33 17.24 -2.52
N GLN A 281 -17.41 17.49 -3.85
CA GLN A 281 -16.24 17.80 -4.69
C GLN A 281 -15.44 18.99 -4.12
N GLN A 282 -16.13 20.00 -3.62
CA GLN A 282 -15.52 21.21 -3.06
C GLN A 282 -14.74 20.93 -1.76
N GLN A 283 -15.33 20.15 -0.84
CA GLN A 283 -14.67 19.76 0.41
C GLN A 283 -13.43 18.92 0.15
N ARG A 284 -13.51 17.97 -0.79
CA ARG A 284 -12.38 17.18 -1.24
C ARG A 284 -11.27 18.06 -1.82
N GLN A 285 -11.59 18.99 -2.75
CA GLN A 285 -10.65 19.92 -3.33
C GLN A 285 -9.96 20.78 -2.26
N HIS A 286 -10.75 21.31 -1.35
CA HIS A 286 -10.23 22.12 -0.25
C HIS A 286 -9.25 21.31 0.63
N GLY A 287 -9.59 20.06 0.97
CA GLY A 287 -8.68 19.19 1.74
C GLY A 287 -7.33 18.98 1.06
N PHE A 288 -7.33 18.81 -0.26
CA PHE A 288 -6.09 18.69 -1.03
C PHE A 288 -5.29 20.01 -1.04
N GLU A 289 -5.93 21.15 -1.26
CA GLU A 289 -5.29 22.48 -1.33
C GLU A 289 -4.66 22.93 -0.01
N ILE A 290 -5.25 22.55 1.12
CA ILE A 290 -4.72 22.87 2.46
C ILE A 290 -3.82 21.77 3.03
N PHE A 291 -3.49 20.74 2.22
CA PHE A 291 -2.65 19.61 2.61
C PHE A 291 -3.18 18.79 3.81
N SER A 292 -4.50 18.80 4.02
CA SER A 292 -5.16 17.87 4.95
C SER A 292 -5.55 16.55 4.27
N THR A 293 -5.23 16.41 2.98
CA THR A 293 -5.31 15.16 2.22
C THR A 293 -4.02 15.03 1.42
N THR A 294 -3.22 14.01 1.73
CA THR A 294 -1.88 13.76 1.20
C THR A 294 -1.76 12.35 0.60
N ASP A 295 -0.70 12.11 -0.16
CA ASP A 295 -0.38 10.85 -0.84
C ASP A 295 0.51 9.98 0.05
N ASP A 296 -0.01 9.41 1.14
CA ASP A 296 0.82 8.76 2.15
C ASP A 296 0.67 7.23 2.25
N HIS A 297 -0.37 6.63 1.65
CA HIS A 297 -0.52 5.18 1.67
C HIS A 297 -1.33 4.62 0.49
N CYS A 298 -1.07 3.35 0.17
CA CYS A 298 -1.78 2.60 -0.87
C CYS A 298 -2.31 1.27 -0.33
N MET A 299 -3.51 0.89 -0.75
CA MET A 299 -4.16 -0.38 -0.44
C MET A 299 -4.94 -0.92 -1.64
N GLU A 300 -5.23 -2.21 -1.64
CA GLU A 300 -6.13 -2.82 -2.60
C GLU A 300 -7.57 -2.77 -2.06
N LEU A 301 -8.51 -2.14 -2.76
CA LEU A 301 -9.94 -2.31 -2.49
C LEU A 301 -10.41 -3.60 -3.16
N CYS A 302 -10.94 -4.51 -2.35
CA CYS A 302 -11.31 -5.86 -2.78
C CYS A 302 -12.73 -6.25 -2.38
N GLY A 303 -13.52 -5.33 -1.81
CA GLY A 303 -14.89 -5.64 -1.44
C GLY A 303 -15.71 -4.44 -0.99
N ILE A 304 -16.98 -4.71 -0.71
CA ILE A 304 -17.98 -3.76 -0.20
C ILE A 304 -18.69 -4.40 0.97
N ALA A 305 -18.94 -3.63 2.01
CA ALA A 305 -19.66 -4.05 3.20
C ALA A 305 -20.57 -2.92 3.72
N HIS A 306 -21.44 -3.25 4.65
CA HIS A 306 -22.20 -2.28 5.42
C HIS A 306 -22.22 -2.68 6.91
N ASP A 307 -22.44 -1.71 7.78
CA ASP A 307 -22.69 -1.96 9.21
C ASP A 307 -24.18 -2.20 9.50
N ILE A 308 -24.51 -2.48 10.76
CA ILE A 308 -25.91 -2.68 11.20
C ILE A 308 -26.81 -1.45 11.04
N ARG A 309 -26.22 -0.27 10.80
CA ARG A 309 -26.94 1.00 10.54
C ARG A 309 -27.00 1.31 9.04
N SER A 310 -26.55 0.37 8.19
CA SER A 310 -26.48 0.52 6.73
C SER A 310 -25.48 1.59 6.26
N HIS A 311 -24.51 2.00 7.09
CA HIS A 311 -23.38 2.76 6.59
C HIS A 311 -22.50 1.86 5.73
N ARG A 312 -22.06 2.38 4.61
CA ARG A 312 -21.33 1.61 3.57
C ARG A 312 -19.82 1.78 3.71
N TYR A 313 -19.11 0.68 3.48
CA TYR A 313 -17.65 0.60 3.56
C TYR A 313 -17.08 -0.12 2.35
N PHE A 314 -15.90 0.29 1.93
CA PHE A 314 -15.02 -0.54 1.10
C PHE A 314 -14.17 -1.42 2.00
N ILE A 315 -13.95 -2.67 1.57
CA ILE A 315 -13.00 -3.58 2.21
C ILE A 315 -11.67 -3.40 1.50
N ALA A 316 -10.66 -2.97 2.24
CA ALA A 316 -9.32 -2.75 1.74
C ALA A 316 -8.36 -3.80 2.30
N LYS A 317 -7.57 -4.44 1.45
CA LYS A 317 -6.46 -5.30 1.83
C LYS A 317 -5.22 -4.44 2.01
N ASN A 318 -4.70 -4.40 3.24
CA ASN A 318 -3.51 -3.66 3.60
C ASN A 318 -2.24 -4.53 3.47
N SER A 319 -1.08 -3.92 3.57
CA SER A 319 0.23 -4.57 3.50
C SER A 319 1.03 -4.50 4.82
N TRP A 320 0.34 -4.64 5.96
CA TRP A 320 0.94 -4.59 7.31
C TRP A 320 0.81 -5.91 8.09
N GLY A 321 0.80 -7.04 7.36
CA GLY A 321 0.71 -8.38 7.92
C GLY A 321 -0.67 -8.76 8.44
N LYS A 322 -0.81 -10.04 8.80
CA LYS A 322 -2.09 -10.67 9.21
C LYS A 322 -2.44 -10.49 10.68
N THR A 323 -1.53 -9.97 11.51
CA THR A 323 -1.73 -9.83 12.95
C THR A 323 -2.64 -8.66 13.33
N ARG A 324 -3.06 -7.87 12.37
CA ARG A 324 -3.99 -6.75 12.52
C ARG A 324 -5.44 -7.26 12.59
N PRO A 325 -6.38 -6.46 13.11
CA PRO A 325 -7.81 -6.77 13.05
C PRO A 325 -8.23 -7.20 11.63
N TYR A 326 -9.23 -8.06 11.55
CA TYR A 326 -9.75 -8.61 10.29
C TYR A 326 -8.67 -9.29 9.40
N GLY A 327 -7.59 -9.84 10.01
CA GLY A 327 -6.54 -10.54 9.26
C GLY A 327 -5.71 -9.65 8.33
N GLY A 328 -5.66 -8.35 8.61
CA GLY A 328 -4.93 -7.35 7.81
C GLY A 328 -5.80 -6.61 6.79
N PHE A 329 -7.12 -6.87 6.78
CA PHE A 329 -8.07 -6.05 6.03
C PHE A 329 -8.54 -4.86 6.87
N MET A 330 -9.03 -3.82 6.19
CA MET A 330 -9.60 -2.61 6.80
C MET A 330 -10.92 -2.24 6.14
N TYR A 331 -11.80 -1.60 6.90
CA TYR A 331 -13.08 -1.10 6.44
C TYR A 331 -13.03 0.42 6.36
N LEU A 332 -13.03 0.96 5.13
CA LEU A 332 -12.98 2.40 4.87
C LEU A 332 -14.37 2.89 4.49
N SER A 333 -14.91 3.86 5.23
CA SER A 333 -16.23 4.41 4.89
C SER A 333 -16.23 5.01 3.47
N PHE A 334 -17.39 5.00 2.83
CA PHE A 334 -17.54 5.65 1.52
C PHE A 334 -17.17 7.13 1.58
N ASN A 335 -17.48 7.81 2.67
CA ASN A 335 -17.08 9.20 2.88
C ASN A 335 -15.58 9.37 3.06
N TYR A 336 -14.91 8.43 3.75
CA TYR A 336 -13.46 8.44 3.86
C TYR A 336 -12.80 8.36 2.47
N ILE A 337 -13.24 7.42 1.64
CA ILE A 337 -12.75 7.28 0.26
C ILE A 337 -13.06 8.54 -0.56
N ARG A 338 -14.25 9.12 -0.45
CA ARG A 338 -14.61 10.38 -1.11
C ARG A 338 -13.66 11.52 -0.76
N ALA A 339 -13.33 11.66 0.52
CA ALA A 339 -12.49 12.76 1.02
C ALA A 339 -11.00 12.54 0.72
N LYS A 340 -10.50 11.34 1.00
CA LYS A 340 -9.08 11.06 1.21
C LYS A 340 -8.38 10.35 0.04
N THR A 341 -9.08 10.02 -1.03
CA THR A 341 -8.46 9.42 -2.22
C THR A 341 -7.60 10.46 -2.96
N ILE A 342 -6.37 10.13 -3.27
CA ILE A 342 -5.51 10.86 -4.20
C ILE A 342 -5.75 10.34 -5.62
N ALA A 343 -5.60 9.03 -5.80
CA ALA A 343 -5.79 8.36 -7.08
C ALA A 343 -6.36 6.95 -6.90
N VAL A 344 -6.94 6.41 -7.96
CA VAL A 344 -7.32 5.00 -8.05
C VAL A 344 -6.87 4.42 -9.39
N TYR A 345 -6.57 3.13 -9.37
CA TYR A 345 -6.14 2.38 -10.54
C TYR A 345 -7.04 1.15 -10.67
N LEU A 346 -7.65 1.01 -11.81
CA LEU A 346 -8.58 -0.07 -12.10
C LEU A 346 -8.40 -0.59 -13.54
N PRO A 347 -8.74 -1.85 -13.81
CA PRO A 347 -8.67 -2.38 -15.16
C PRO A 347 -9.53 -1.54 -16.11
N LYS A 348 -9.04 -1.30 -17.31
CA LYS A 348 -9.85 -0.65 -18.35
C LYS A 348 -11.01 -1.56 -18.71
N ALA A 349 -12.20 -0.98 -18.85
CA ALA A 349 -13.32 -1.71 -19.44
C ALA A 349 -12.91 -2.24 -20.82
N ARG A 350 -12.95 -3.55 -20.99
CA ARG A 350 -12.73 -4.22 -22.29
C ARG A 350 -13.97 -4.08 -23.16
#